data_9fbe6cc46ed4672b1f6f8dbcc10cc003
#
_entry.id   9fbe6cc46ed4672b1f6f8dbcc10cc003
#
_cell.length_a   1.000
_cell.length_b   1.000
_cell.length_c   1.000
_cell.angle_alpha   90.00
_cell.angle_beta   90.00
_cell.angle_gamma   90.00
#
_symmetry.space_group_name_H-M   'P 1'
#
loop_
_entity.id
_entity.type
_entity.pdbx_description
1 polymer ?
#
loop_
_entity_poly.entity_id
_entity_poly.type
_entity_poly.pdbx_seq_one_letter_code
_entity_poly.pdbx_strand_id
1 'polypeptide(L)'
;MSDYCDNEFIESQEDLKIFGLRVRELRKKSKLTQSELAEKIGLSTNFIGMVERGERNTSVDKIFKLSRAFKLSLAEFFKTL
;
A
#
# COMPACT_ATOMS: atom_id res chain seq x y z
N MET A 1 21.37 16.47 10.97
CA MET A 1 20.09 15.87 11.37
C MET A 1 18.93 16.46 10.62
N SER A 2 18.92 17.78 10.39
CA SER A 2 17.85 18.36 9.58
C SER A 2 17.88 17.81 8.15
N ASP A 3 19.08 17.57 7.62
CA ASP A 3 19.21 16.98 6.29
C ASP A 3 18.59 15.60 6.24
N TYR A 4 18.73 14.88 7.34
CA TYR A 4 18.15 13.56 7.45
C TYR A 4 16.62 13.63 7.35
N CYS A 5 16.02 14.63 8.01
CA CYS A 5 14.56 14.78 7.94
C CYS A 5 14.08 15.14 6.54
N ASP A 6 14.83 16.00 5.86
CA ASP A 6 14.46 16.38 4.49
C ASP A 6 14.57 15.20 3.54
N ASN A 7 15.66 14.43 3.67
CA ASN A 7 15.84 13.24 2.86
C ASN A 7 14.75 12.21 3.15
N GLU A 8 14.40 12.09 4.42
CA GLU A 8 13.37 11.15 4.85
C GLU A 8 12.03 11.49 4.20
N PHE A 9 11.71 12.79 4.12
CA PHE A 9 10.48 13.21 3.49
C PHE A 9 10.43 12.82 2.01
N ILE A 10 11.51 13.06 1.28
CA ILE A 10 11.60 12.72 -0.14
C ILE A 10 11.51 11.21 -0.33
N GLU A 11 12.27 10.48 0.47
CA GLU A 11 12.26 9.02 0.39
C GLU A 11 10.88 8.46 0.70
N SER A 12 10.19 9.10 1.65
CA SER A 12 8.85 8.67 2.03
C SER A 12 7.88 8.75 0.85
N GLN A 13 7.99 9.78 0.02
CA GLN A 13 7.13 9.91 -1.16
C GLN A 13 7.41 8.83 -2.19
N GLU A 14 8.70 8.53 -2.40
CA GLU A 14 9.07 7.45 -3.32
C GLU A 14 8.64 6.10 -2.77
N ASP A 15 8.82 5.91 -1.48
CA ASP A 15 8.42 4.67 -0.82
C ASP A 15 6.92 4.47 -0.91
N LEU A 16 6.14 5.52 -0.79
CA LEU A 16 4.68 5.43 -0.93
C LEU A 16 4.29 5.00 -2.34
N LYS A 17 5.00 5.50 -3.35
CA LYS A 17 4.73 5.09 -4.72
C LYS A 17 5.07 3.63 -4.95
N ILE A 18 6.21 3.20 -4.44
CA ILE A 18 6.64 1.80 -4.55
C ILE A 18 5.63 0.90 -3.85
N PHE A 19 5.24 1.28 -2.64
CA PHE A 19 4.23 0.53 -1.88
C PHE A 19 2.91 0.48 -2.64
N GLY A 20 2.49 1.60 -3.19
CA GLY A 20 1.24 1.69 -3.93
C GLY A 20 1.23 0.80 -5.16
N LEU A 21 2.34 0.75 -5.89
CA LEU A 21 2.47 -0.13 -7.05
C LEU A 21 2.39 -1.59 -6.64
N ARG A 22 2.97 -1.94 -5.50
CA ARG A 22 2.89 -3.30 -4.99
C ARG A 22 1.47 -3.69 -4.65
N VAL A 23 0.74 -2.77 -3.99
CA VAL A 23 -0.67 -3.01 -3.68
C VAL A 23 -1.47 -3.23 -4.96
N ARG A 24 -1.25 -2.39 -5.96
CA ARG A 24 -1.94 -2.49 -7.24
C ARG A 24 -1.62 -3.81 -7.93
N GLU A 25 -0.37 -4.21 -7.93
CA GLU A 25 0.06 -5.46 -8.53
C GLU A 25 -0.64 -6.65 -7.87
N LEU A 26 -0.63 -6.68 -6.55
CA LEU A 26 -1.27 -7.77 -5.81
C LEU A 26 -2.77 -7.78 -5.99
N ARG A 27 -3.37 -6.59 -6.05
CA ARG A 27 -4.81 -6.49 -6.30
C ARG A 27 -5.16 -7.10 -7.65
N LYS A 28 -4.42 -6.73 -8.67
CA LYS A 28 -4.68 -7.25 -10.03
C LYS A 28 -4.43 -8.75 -10.12
N LYS A 29 -3.40 -9.24 -9.45
CA LYS A 29 -3.13 -10.67 -9.37
C LYS A 29 -4.28 -11.42 -8.71
N SER A 30 -4.91 -10.79 -7.74
CA SER A 30 -6.05 -11.37 -7.04
C SER A 30 -7.36 -11.18 -7.80
N LYS A 31 -7.30 -10.51 -8.95
CA LYS A 31 -8.46 -10.25 -9.80
C LYS A 31 -9.53 -9.44 -9.08
N LEU A 32 -9.10 -8.50 -8.26
CA LEU A 32 -10.00 -7.62 -7.53
C LEU A 32 -10.01 -6.23 -8.14
N THR A 33 -11.17 -5.59 -8.14
CA THR A 33 -11.26 -4.16 -8.44
C THR A 33 -10.84 -3.39 -7.20
N GLN A 34 -10.59 -2.09 -7.35
CA GLN A 34 -10.32 -1.24 -6.19
C GLN A 34 -11.47 -1.27 -5.20
N SER A 35 -12.69 -1.27 -5.72
CA SER A 35 -13.89 -1.31 -4.90
C SER A 35 -13.99 -2.60 -4.11
N GLU A 36 -13.71 -3.72 -4.76
CA GLU A 36 -13.76 -5.02 -4.11
C GLU A 36 -12.70 -5.15 -3.03
N LEU A 37 -11.51 -4.67 -3.29
CA LEU A 37 -10.45 -4.69 -2.27
C LEU A 37 -10.84 -3.81 -1.08
N ALA A 38 -11.36 -2.61 -1.36
CA ALA A 38 -11.77 -1.70 -0.31
C ALA A 38 -12.82 -2.33 0.59
N GLU A 39 -13.79 -3.00 -0.02
CA GLU A 39 -14.84 -3.69 0.73
C GLU A 39 -14.26 -4.79 1.62
N LYS A 40 -13.32 -5.55 1.09
CA LYS A 40 -12.69 -6.63 1.85
C LYS A 40 -12.02 -6.15 3.13
N ILE A 41 -11.41 -4.98 3.09
CA ILE A 41 -10.65 -4.48 4.23
C ILE A 41 -11.36 -3.36 4.99
N GLY A 42 -12.61 -3.07 4.61
CA GLY A 42 -13.41 -2.09 5.33
C GLY A 42 -12.98 -0.66 5.14
N LEU A 43 -12.43 -0.34 3.97
CA LEU A 43 -11.98 1.02 3.65
C LEU A 43 -12.68 1.50 2.40
N SER A 44 -12.51 2.79 2.06
CA SER A 44 -13.17 3.34 0.89
C SER A 44 -12.39 3.04 -0.39
N THR A 45 -13.10 3.00 -1.51
CA THR A 45 -12.48 2.84 -2.82
C THR A 45 -11.52 3.99 -3.09
N ASN A 46 -11.89 5.21 -2.69
CA ASN A 46 -11.06 6.39 -2.87
C ASN A 46 -9.73 6.23 -2.13
N PHE A 47 -9.77 5.67 -0.92
CA PHE A 47 -8.57 5.43 -0.14
C PHE A 47 -7.63 4.48 -0.89
N ILE A 48 -8.17 3.38 -1.42
CA ILE A 48 -7.37 2.41 -2.17
C ILE A 48 -6.71 3.08 -3.38
N GLY A 49 -7.48 3.88 -4.12
CA GLY A 49 -6.94 4.60 -5.27
C GLY A 49 -5.79 5.50 -4.89
N MET A 50 -5.94 6.24 -3.79
CA MET A 50 -4.90 7.14 -3.33
C MET A 50 -3.64 6.39 -2.89
N VAL A 51 -3.82 5.26 -2.22
CA VAL A 51 -2.69 4.42 -1.80
C VAL A 51 -1.94 3.91 -3.04
N GLU A 52 -2.67 3.44 -4.03
CA GLU A 52 -2.04 2.88 -5.24
C GLU A 52 -1.27 3.93 -6.03
N ARG A 53 -1.70 5.18 -5.97
CA ARG A 53 -1.00 6.28 -6.64
C ARG A 53 0.14 6.85 -5.81
N GLY A 54 0.32 6.37 -4.59
CA GLY A 54 1.36 6.88 -3.71
C GLY A 54 1.01 8.23 -3.11
N GLU A 55 -0.28 8.55 -3.03
CA GLU A 55 -0.75 9.83 -2.51
C GLU A 55 -1.16 9.77 -1.05
N ARG A 56 -1.19 8.59 -0.46
CA ARG A 56 -1.65 8.43 0.90
C ARG A 56 -0.83 7.38 1.64
N ASN A 57 -0.44 7.73 2.85
CA ASN A 57 0.23 6.78 3.72
C ASN A 57 -0.80 5.85 4.37
N THR A 58 -0.34 4.70 4.83
CA THR A 58 -1.19 3.75 5.52
C THR A 58 -0.59 3.42 6.87
N SER A 59 -1.46 3.03 7.79
CA SER A 59 -1.01 2.56 9.10
C SER A 59 -0.58 1.10 8.99
N VAL A 60 0.18 0.66 9.98
CA VAL A 60 0.60 -0.74 10.06
C VAL A 60 -0.62 -1.65 10.10
N ASP A 61 -1.65 -1.23 10.81
CA ASP A 61 -2.89 -2.00 10.89
C ASP A 61 -3.49 -2.25 9.51
N LYS A 62 -3.50 -1.22 8.67
CA LYS A 62 -4.06 -1.35 7.32
C LYS A 62 -3.18 -2.22 6.43
N ILE A 63 -1.86 -2.17 6.65
CA ILE A 63 -0.94 -3.04 5.91
C ILE A 63 -1.24 -4.50 6.24
N PHE A 64 -1.47 -4.81 7.50
CA PHE A 64 -1.86 -6.17 7.88
C PHE A 64 -3.17 -6.57 7.22
N LYS A 65 -4.14 -5.67 7.17
CA LYS A 65 -5.42 -5.95 6.51
C LYS A 65 -5.21 -6.26 5.04
N LEU A 66 -4.35 -5.50 4.38
CA LEU A 66 -4.04 -5.73 2.97
C LEU A 66 -3.40 -7.09 2.76
N SER A 67 -2.41 -7.43 3.60
CA SER A 67 -1.73 -8.71 3.45
C SER A 67 -2.69 -9.88 3.64
N ARG A 68 -3.61 -9.77 4.60
CA ARG A 68 -4.62 -10.80 4.81
C ARG A 68 -5.57 -10.91 3.61
N ALA A 69 -5.96 -9.78 3.05
CA ALA A 69 -6.85 -9.78 1.88
C ALA A 69 -6.21 -10.50 0.70
N PHE A 70 -4.88 -10.36 0.57
CA PHE A 70 -4.15 -11.03 -0.50
C PHE A 70 -3.65 -12.43 -0.09
N LYS A 71 -3.93 -12.85 1.14
CA LYS A 71 -3.50 -14.14 1.68
C LYS A 71 -1.99 -14.32 1.65
N LEU A 72 -1.28 -13.25 2.00
CA LEU A 72 0.17 -13.24 2.05
C LEU A 72 0.65 -12.93 3.45
N SER A 73 1.83 -13.44 3.80
CA SER A 73 2.53 -12.98 4.99
C SER A 73 3.10 -11.59 4.71
N LEU A 74 3.48 -10.85 5.74
CA LEU A 74 4.12 -9.57 5.55
C LEU A 74 5.42 -9.69 4.76
N ALA A 75 6.17 -10.77 5.02
CA ALA A 75 7.42 -11.01 4.29
C ALA A 75 7.15 -11.16 2.80
N GLU A 76 6.11 -11.89 2.44
CA GLU A 76 5.74 -12.07 1.04
C GLU A 76 5.21 -10.78 0.43
N PHE A 77 4.45 -10.03 1.21
CA PHE A 77 3.90 -8.76 0.75
C PHE A 77 5.03 -7.80 0.31
N PHE A 78 6.09 -7.73 1.11
CA PHE A 78 7.20 -6.81 0.84
C PHE A 78 8.37 -7.44 0.09
N LYS A 79 8.22 -8.66 -0.37
CA LYS A 79 9.31 -9.43 -0.94
C LYS A 79 10.02 -8.74 -2.10
N THR A 80 9.29 -8.01 -2.92
CA THR A 80 9.86 -7.37 -4.11
C THR A 80 10.06 -5.87 -3.95
N LEU A 81 9.90 -5.38 -2.74
CA LEU A 81 10.17 -3.98 -2.44
C LEU A 81 11.60 -3.79 -1.94
#